data_5b433ea175e0b3fc94db5fbe72b4f870
#
_entry.id   5b433ea175e0b3fc94db5fbe72b4f870
#
_cell.length_a   1.000
_cell.length_b   1.000
_cell.length_c   1.000
_cell.angle_alpha   90.00
_cell.angle_beta   90.00
_cell.angle_gamma   90.00
#
_symmetry.space_group_name_H-M   'P 1'
#
loop_
_entity.id
_entity.type
_entity.pdbx_description
1 polymer ?
#
loop_
_entity_poly.entity_id
_entity_poly.type
_entity_poly.pdbx_seq_one_letter_code
_entity_poly.pdbx_strand_id
1 'polypeptide(L)'
;MDNTPLSYHPSVFAVGADYQIIFLTETRGLGWIEIGGERYTDEEAGLLYYGSVHKIPVPGEVLNRARSYTVVFVEYADKKPYYPEGVEKVRRTYDFRPLDPAAENYRIFHFADTHARVETPLALYRETGDCDLVVLNGDINEHSYELKNFETAFALSSGSAKGEIPVIYSRGNHDTRGYAAQDLVNYIPTAFRGGRRETFYTFRQGPVWGLVLDCGEDKYDYNPEYGETILFDPFRARETAYIRSVIADRKREYEADGVKLKLAVCHVPFVEHFSHPFDVGNEIYEEWTALLGEIGIDLLLAGHMHRAYFIPAGTEKCRSAAFSTAVCSIPSVKREDGSDFYVGGLIEVKGDRRTVRPIPLREEWEF
;
A
#
# COMPACT_ATOMS: atom_id res chain seq x y z
N MET A 1 3.85 9.76 27.96
CA MET A 1 2.92 9.51 26.84
C MET A 1 2.39 10.87 26.41
N ASP A 2 2.69 11.25 25.18
CA ASP A 2 2.13 12.49 24.60
C ASP A 2 0.61 12.34 24.54
N ASN A 3 -0.09 13.20 25.23
CA ASN A 3 -1.57 13.23 25.28
C ASN A 3 -2.14 13.84 23.99
N THR A 4 -1.65 13.38 22.84
CA THR A 4 -2.13 13.84 21.54
C THR A 4 -3.27 12.94 21.07
N PRO A 5 -4.38 13.49 20.57
CA PRO A 5 -5.50 12.68 20.05
C PRO A 5 -5.19 11.92 18.76
N LEU A 6 -3.97 12.00 18.20
CA LEU A 6 -3.53 11.15 17.09
C LEU A 6 -3.17 9.75 17.61
N SER A 7 -3.85 8.75 17.12
CA SER A 7 -3.61 7.35 17.49
C SER A 7 -2.26 6.85 16.96
N TYR A 8 -1.83 7.35 15.79
CA TYR A 8 -0.61 6.98 15.07
C TYR A 8 -0.01 8.19 14.36
N HIS A 9 1.26 8.10 13.93
CA HIS A 9 1.78 9.03 12.93
C HIS A 9 0.97 8.92 11.63
N PRO A 10 0.77 10.02 10.87
CA PRO A 10 0.08 9.96 9.60
C PRO A 10 0.75 8.98 8.62
N SER A 11 -0.04 8.36 7.77
CA SER A 11 0.48 7.59 6.64
C SER A 11 0.41 8.43 5.37
N VAL A 12 1.53 8.59 4.68
CA VAL A 12 1.63 9.35 3.43
C VAL A 12 1.65 8.36 2.27
N PHE A 13 0.48 8.01 1.76
CA PHE A 13 0.34 7.05 0.68
C PHE A 13 0.54 7.71 -0.67
N ALA A 14 1.42 7.14 -1.52
CA ALA A 14 1.63 7.60 -2.88
C ALA A 14 0.59 6.98 -3.82
N VAL A 15 -0.13 7.81 -4.60
CA VAL A 15 -1.16 7.42 -5.57
C VAL A 15 -1.01 8.30 -6.82
N GLY A 16 -0.69 7.70 -7.95
CA GLY A 16 -0.32 8.45 -9.15
C GLY A 16 0.94 9.28 -8.91
N ALA A 17 0.87 10.56 -9.25
CA ALA A 17 1.91 11.55 -8.96
C ALA A 17 1.70 12.26 -7.61
N ASP A 18 0.62 11.97 -6.90
CA ASP A 18 0.15 12.68 -5.71
C ASP A 18 0.23 11.81 -4.47
N TYR A 19 -0.22 12.37 -3.34
CA TYR A 19 -0.32 11.67 -2.07
C TYR A 19 -1.73 11.71 -1.51
N GLN A 20 -2.06 10.70 -0.72
CA GLN A 20 -3.18 10.71 0.21
C GLN A 20 -2.61 10.60 1.62
N ILE A 21 -2.68 11.66 2.40
CA ILE A 21 -2.28 11.66 3.80
C ILE A 21 -3.47 11.23 4.62
N ILE A 22 -3.33 10.06 5.27
CA ILE A 22 -4.39 9.51 6.11
C ILE A 22 -3.92 9.52 7.57
N PHE A 23 -4.74 10.06 8.46
CA PHE A 23 -4.49 10.02 9.89
C PHE A 23 -5.75 9.69 10.69
N LEU A 24 -5.53 9.02 11.82
CA LEU A 24 -6.57 8.55 12.71
C LEU A 24 -6.51 9.34 14.03
N THR A 25 -7.69 9.64 14.56
CA THR A 25 -7.85 10.33 15.84
C THR A 25 -8.72 9.51 16.78
N GLU A 26 -8.46 9.62 18.09
CA GLU A 26 -9.25 8.92 19.13
C GLU A 26 -10.71 9.38 19.18
N THR A 27 -10.95 10.61 18.81
CA THR A 27 -12.27 11.25 18.82
C THR A 27 -12.63 11.77 17.45
N ARG A 28 -13.91 12.06 17.22
CA ARG A 28 -14.38 12.68 15.98
C ARG A 28 -14.14 14.17 15.99
N GLY A 29 -13.68 14.73 14.89
CA GLY A 29 -13.44 16.15 14.71
C GLY A 29 -13.28 16.53 13.24
N LEU A 30 -12.78 17.72 13.00
CA LEU A 30 -12.38 18.24 11.69
C LEU A 30 -10.88 18.10 11.54
N GLY A 31 -10.42 17.62 10.39
CA GLY A 31 -9.00 17.44 10.09
C GLY A 31 -8.57 18.14 8.82
N TRP A 32 -7.31 18.61 8.76
CA TRP A 32 -6.72 19.11 7.53
C TRP A 32 -5.19 19.05 7.57
N ILE A 33 -4.59 19.21 6.41
CA ILE A 33 -3.14 19.32 6.23
C ILE A 33 -2.81 20.75 5.81
N GLU A 34 -1.77 21.32 6.39
CA GLU A 34 -1.22 22.62 5.98
C GLU A 34 0.17 22.42 5.37
N ILE A 35 0.40 22.98 4.18
CA ILE A 35 1.69 22.95 3.47
C ILE A 35 1.93 24.34 2.89
N GLY A 36 3.04 24.99 3.26
CA GLY A 36 3.41 26.29 2.70
C GLY A 36 2.39 27.41 2.92
N GLY A 37 1.52 27.28 3.92
CA GLY A 37 0.44 28.23 4.22
C GLY A 37 -0.89 27.90 3.54
N GLU A 38 -0.93 26.92 2.65
CA GLU A 38 -2.16 26.44 2.02
C GLU A 38 -2.77 25.29 2.83
N ARG A 39 -4.11 25.19 2.79
CA ARG A 39 -4.88 24.14 3.49
C ARG A 39 -5.41 23.10 2.48
N TYR A 40 -5.18 21.82 2.78
CA TYR A 40 -5.71 20.65 2.07
C TYR A 40 -6.69 19.93 2.97
N THR A 41 -7.84 19.53 2.43
CA THR A 41 -8.97 19.01 3.22
C THR A 41 -9.58 17.78 2.56
N ASP A 42 -10.37 17.06 3.34
CA ASP A 42 -11.29 15.99 2.92
C ASP A 42 -12.74 16.52 2.84
N GLU A 43 -12.91 17.76 2.38
CA GLU A 43 -14.21 18.39 2.25
C GLU A 43 -15.09 17.67 1.22
N GLU A 44 -16.40 17.64 1.48
CA GLU A 44 -17.38 17.14 0.55
C GLU A 44 -18.57 18.12 0.52
N ALA A 45 -18.95 18.55 -0.68
CA ALA A 45 -20.03 19.52 -0.91
C ALA A 45 -19.89 20.82 -0.10
N GLY A 46 -18.64 21.28 0.11
CA GLY A 46 -18.33 22.53 0.83
C GLY A 46 -18.28 22.39 2.35
N LEU A 47 -18.43 21.18 2.89
CA LEU A 47 -18.33 20.91 4.33
C LEU A 47 -17.09 20.07 4.62
N LEU A 48 -16.32 20.46 5.64
CA LEU A 48 -15.23 19.63 6.14
C LEU A 48 -15.81 18.35 6.76
N TYR A 49 -15.15 17.23 6.47
CA TYR A 49 -15.56 15.95 7.04
C TYR A 49 -15.36 15.93 8.56
N TYR A 50 -16.43 15.52 9.29
CA TYR A 50 -16.41 15.38 10.74
C TYR A 50 -16.33 13.90 11.12
N GLY A 51 -15.14 13.42 11.33
CA GLY A 51 -14.87 12.00 11.60
C GLY A 51 -13.63 11.77 12.45
N SER A 52 -13.23 10.50 12.55
CA SER A 52 -12.00 10.06 13.22
C SER A 52 -10.97 9.50 12.25
N VAL A 53 -11.29 9.41 10.96
CA VAL A 53 -10.38 8.98 9.90
C VAL A 53 -10.38 10.06 8.83
N HIS A 54 -9.28 10.76 8.67
CA HIS A 54 -9.13 11.83 7.69
C HIS A 54 -8.25 11.36 6.55
N LYS A 55 -8.77 11.43 5.31
CA LYS A 55 -8.08 11.01 4.08
C LYS A 55 -7.96 12.19 3.13
N ILE A 56 -6.83 12.85 3.18
CA ILE A 56 -6.64 14.16 2.56
C ILE A 56 -5.75 14.04 1.33
N PRO A 57 -6.26 14.34 0.12
CA PRO A 57 -5.45 14.38 -1.08
C PRO A 57 -4.53 15.59 -1.06
N VAL A 58 -3.27 15.38 -1.43
CA VAL A 58 -2.22 16.41 -1.49
C VAL A 58 -1.46 16.28 -2.80
N PRO A 59 -1.32 17.36 -3.59
CA PRO A 59 -0.51 17.34 -4.81
C PRO A 59 0.95 16.99 -4.51
N GLY A 60 1.48 15.99 -5.23
CA GLY A 60 2.83 15.47 -4.97
C GLY A 60 3.90 16.53 -5.17
N GLU A 61 3.78 17.38 -6.20
CA GLU A 61 4.73 18.47 -6.44
C GLU A 61 4.82 19.46 -5.27
N VAL A 62 3.68 19.71 -4.59
CA VAL A 62 3.62 20.64 -3.45
C VAL A 62 4.36 20.05 -2.26
N LEU A 63 4.03 18.82 -1.88
CA LEU A 63 4.66 18.16 -0.72
C LEU A 63 6.14 17.86 -0.97
N ASN A 64 6.49 17.40 -2.18
CA ASN A 64 7.87 17.12 -2.56
C ASN A 64 8.77 18.37 -2.52
N ARG A 65 8.22 19.54 -2.87
CA ARG A 65 8.93 20.82 -2.78
C ARG A 65 9.03 21.33 -1.35
N ALA A 66 7.94 21.25 -0.58
CA ALA A 66 7.87 21.78 0.78
C ALA A 66 8.70 20.95 1.77
N ARG A 67 8.81 19.63 1.55
CA ARG A 67 9.53 18.70 2.44
C ARG A 67 9.01 18.67 3.87
N SER A 68 7.83 19.20 4.11
CA SER A 68 7.17 19.18 5.40
C SER A 68 5.68 19.46 5.25
N TYR A 69 4.90 18.98 6.22
CA TYR A 69 3.46 19.27 6.32
C TYR A 69 3.02 19.31 7.79
N THR A 70 1.94 20.01 8.06
CA THR A 70 1.38 20.09 9.41
C THR A 70 -0.01 19.45 9.43
N VAL A 71 -0.21 18.50 10.32
CA VAL A 71 -1.53 17.94 10.64
C VAL A 71 -2.20 18.85 11.64
N VAL A 72 -3.43 19.23 11.34
CA VAL A 72 -4.29 19.99 12.26
C VAL A 72 -5.58 19.21 12.50
N PHE A 73 -5.98 19.13 13.77
CA PHE A 73 -7.23 18.49 14.17
C PHE A 73 -7.96 19.35 15.20
N VAL A 74 -9.26 19.52 14.97
CA VAL A 74 -10.15 20.39 15.75
C VAL A 74 -11.38 19.60 16.20
N GLU A 75 -11.66 19.60 17.49
CA GLU A 75 -12.90 19.07 18.03
C GLU A 75 -13.95 20.16 18.20
N TYR A 76 -15.22 19.78 18.16
CA TYR A 76 -16.29 20.69 18.58
C TYR A 76 -16.41 20.70 20.11
N ALA A 77 -16.35 21.91 20.69
CA ALA A 77 -16.52 22.11 22.13
C ALA A 77 -17.96 21.82 22.60
N ASP A 78 -18.92 22.00 21.70
CA ASP A 78 -20.34 21.83 21.99
C ASP A 78 -21.16 21.42 20.76
N LYS A 79 -22.42 21.04 21.00
CA LYS A 79 -23.40 20.70 19.96
C LYS A 79 -24.41 21.83 19.82
N LYS A 80 -24.00 22.92 19.20
CA LYS A 80 -24.91 24.07 18.91
C LYS A 80 -25.78 23.77 17.69
N PRO A 81 -27.01 24.32 17.63
CA PRO A 81 -27.89 24.14 16.47
C PRO A 81 -27.50 25.00 15.26
N TYR A 82 -26.44 25.80 15.37
CA TYR A 82 -25.91 26.65 14.32
C TYR A 82 -24.45 26.29 14.04
N TYR A 83 -23.47 27.14 14.29
CA TYR A 83 -22.05 26.78 14.16
C TYR A 83 -21.45 26.43 15.52
N PRO A 84 -20.95 25.23 15.73
CA PRO A 84 -20.24 24.86 16.94
C PRO A 84 -18.89 25.57 17.03
N GLU A 85 -18.41 25.76 18.25
CA GLU A 85 -17.06 26.25 18.48
C GLU A 85 -16.04 25.14 18.28
N GLY A 86 -15.00 25.40 17.47
CA GLY A 86 -13.88 24.49 17.26
C GLY A 86 -12.77 24.73 18.28
N VAL A 87 -12.25 23.64 18.84
CA VAL A 87 -11.08 23.67 19.73
C VAL A 87 -9.96 22.87 19.08
N GLU A 88 -8.86 23.55 18.73
CA GLU A 88 -7.68 22.87 18.18
C GLU A 88 -7.07 21.93 19.23
N LYS A 89 -6.96 20.67 18.88
CA LYS A 89 -6.41 19.59 19.73
C LYS A 89 -5.03 19.12 19.27
N VAL A 90 -4.79 19.20 17.96
CA VAL A 90 -3.52 18.82 17.36
C VAL A 90 -3.08 19.89 16.37
N ARG A 91 -1.83 20.27 16.47
CA ARG A 91 -1.07 20.99 15.44
C ARG A 91 0.35 20.42 15.49
N ARG A 92 0.65 19.50 14.56
CA ARG A 92 1.93 18.80 14.56
C ARG A 92 2.53 18.81 13.17
N THR A 93 3.76 19.30 13.06
CA THR A 93 4.53 19.31 11.82
C THR A 93 5.39 18.05 11.71
N TYR A 94 5.43 17.50 10.51
CA TYR A 94 6.24 16.37 10.10
C TYR A 94 7.19 16.81 9.00
N ASP A 95 8.45 16.42 9.09
CA ASP A 95 9.36 16.45 7.97
C ASP A 95 8.96 15.37 6.96
N PHE A 96 9.16 15.62 5.67
CA PHE A 96 8.85 14.65 4.63
C PHE A 96 10.01 14.50 3.66
N ARG A 97 10.40 13.27 3.42
CA ARG A 97 11.49 12.87 2.54
C ARG A 97 10.96 11.99 1.41
N PRO A 98 10.48 12.55 0.29
CA PRO A 98 10.19 11.76 -0.91
C PRO A 98 11.49 11.17 -1.45
N LEU A 99 11.40 10.05 -2.16
CA LEU A 99 12.55 9.49 -2.85
C LEU A 99 13.04 10.47 -3.93
N ASP A 100 14.34 10.79 -3.88
CA ASP A 100 14.95 11.75 -4.81
C ASP A 100 14.87 11.22 -6.25
N PRO A 101 14.36 11.99 -7.22
CA PRO A 101 14.34 11.59 -8.65
C PRO A 101 15.72 11.25 -9.22
N ALA A 102 16.80 11.80 -8.66
CA ALA A 102 18.16 11.52 -9.07
C ALA A 102 18.83 10.38 -8.29
N ALA A 103 18.12 9.76 -7.33
CA ALA A 103 18.69 8.70 -6.51
C ALA A 103 19.16 7.52 -7.36
N GLU A 104 20.38 7.10 -7.13
CA GLU A 104 20.99 5.88 -7.68
C GLU A 104 21.07 4.76 -6.63
N ASN A 105 20.95 5.12 -5.36
CA ASN A 105 20.96 4.19 -4.25
C ASN A 105 19.76 4.45 -3.35
N TYR A 106 18.93 3.43 -3.16
CA TYR A 106 17.75 3.52 -2.30
C TYR A 106 17.28 2.14 -1.86
N ARG A 107 16.45 2.12 -0.84
CA ARG A 107 15.96 0.91 -0.18
C ARG A 107 14.45 0.96 -0.03
N ILE A 108 13.79 -0.15 -0.35
CA ILE A 108 12.35 -0.32 -0.21
C ILE A 108 12.11 -1.50 0.71
N PHE A 109 11.31 -1.31 1.74
CA PHE A 109 10.91 -2.42 2.62
C PHE A 109 9.50 -2.89 2.28
N HIS A 110 9.34 -4.20 2.16
CA HIS A 110 8.11 -4.87 1.79
C HIS A 110 7.59 -5.70 2.96
N PHE A 111 6.43 -5.29 3.50
CA PHE A 111 5.61 -6.05 4.42
C PHE A 111 4.49 -6.74 3.64
N ALA A 112 4.25 -8.01 3.88
CA ALA A 112 3.08 -8.75 3.45
C ALA A 112 2.72 -9.81 4.50
N ASP A 113 1.46 -10.25 4.56
CA ASP A 113 1.01 -11.33 5.44
C ASP A 113 1.37 -11.06 6.93
N THR A 114 1.18 -9.86 7.41
CA THR A 114 1.44 -9.55 8.82
C THR A 114 0.37 -10.12 9.74
N HIS A 115 -0.85 -10.35 9.23
CA HIS A 115 -1.97 -10.97 9.95
C HIS A 115 -2.14 -10.36 11.35
N ALA A 116 -2.37 -9.04 11.39
CA ALA A 116 -2.52 -8.23 12.59
C ALA A 116 -1.30 -8.19 13.54
N ARG A 117 -0.15 -8.76 13.15
CA ARG A 117 1.09 -8.61 13.89
C ARG A 117 1.75 -7.28 13.60
N VAL A 118 2.22 -6.61 14.63
CA VAL A 118 2.88 -5.30 14.53
C VAL A 118 4.31 -5.38 15.03
N GLU A 119 4.52 -5.89 16.24
CA GLU A 119 5.81 -5.81 16.93
C GLU A 119 6.91 -6.62 16.22
N THR A 120 6.61 -7.84 15.77
CA THR A 120 7.59 -8.71 15.12
C THR A 120 8.03 -8.16 13.75
N PRO A 121 7.09 -7.73 12.86
CA PRO A 121 7.46 -7.05 11.61
C PRO A 121 8.24 -5.75 11.83
N LEU A 122 7.86 -4.93 12.81
CA LEU A 122 8.58 -3.69 13.11
C LEU A 122 9.96 -3.94 13.74
N ALA A 123 10.12 -5.00 14.53
CA ALA A 123 11.43 -5.38 15.04
C ALA A 123 12.38 -5.72 13.90
N LEU A 124 11.91 -6.50 12.90
CA LEU A 124 12.67 -6.81 11.71
C LEU A 124 13.03 -5.55 10.90
N TYR A 125 12.05 -4.67 10.69
CA TYR A 125 12.29 -3.40 9.99
C TYR A 125 13.40 -2.57 10.66
N ARG A 126 13.39 -2.46 11.99
CA ARG A 126 14.42 -1.74 12.75
C ARG A 126 15.82 -2.34 12.56
N GLU A 127 15.92 -3.68 12.44
CA GLU A 127 17.18 -4.37 12.17
C GLU A 127 17.73 -4.07 10.76
N THR A 128 16.87 -3.77 9.79
CA THR A 128 17.31 -3.44 8.42
C THR A 128 17.88 -2.03 8.30
N GLY A 129 17.55 -1.13 9.21
CA GLY A 129 17.87 0.31 9.13
C GLY A 129 16.92 1.07 8.20
N ASP A 130 17.13 2.36 8.06
CA ASP A 130 16.25 3.27 7.33
C ASP A 130 16.03 2.85 5.88
N CYS A 131 14.80 2.97 5.43
CA CYS A 131 14.38 2.80 4.05
C CYS A 131 13.82 4.11 3.48
N ASP A 132 13.70 4.18 2.15
CA ASP A 132 13.23 5.37 1.44
C ASP A 132 11.75 5.23 1.03
N LEU A 133 11.25 4.00 1.01
CA LEU A 133 9.87 3.65 0.66
C LEU A 133 9.45 2.41 1.43
N VAL A 134 8.21 2.37 1.87
CA VAL A 134 7.59 1.21 2.52
C VAL A 134 6.43 0.71 1.67
N VAL A 135 6.34 -0.60 1.50
CA VAL A 135 5.24 -1.29 0.82
C VAL A 135 4.50 -2.18 1.82
N LEU A 136 3.22 -1.95 1.99
CA LEU A 136 2.29 -2.81 2.73
C LEU A 136 1.49 -3.59 1.69
N ASN A 137 1.80 -4.88 1.50
CA ASN A 137 1.32 -5.68 0.39
C ASN A 137 0.36 -6.79 0.82
N GLY A 138 -0.78 -6.40 1.33
CA GLY A 138 -1.90 -7.29 1.62
C GLY A 138 -1.74 -8.19 2.83
N ASP A 139 -2.87 -8.72 3.27
CA ASP A 139 -3.03 -9.52 4.48
C ASP A 139 -2.37 -8.85 5.70
N ILE A 140 -2.53 -7.52 5.73
CA ILE A 140 -2.08 -6.70 6.85
C ILE A 140 -2.97 -6.98 8.05
N ASN A 141 -4.28 -7.08 7.83
CA ASN A 141 -5.23 -7.52 8.84
C ASN A 141 -5.37 -9.04 8.82
N GLU A 142 -5.74 -9.63 9.96
CA GLU A 142 -6.19 -11.04 9.99
C GLU A 142 -7.58 -11.17 9.37
N HIS A 143 -8.47 -10.24 9.72
CA HIS A 143 -9.84 -10.11 9.22
C HIS A 143 -10.27 -8.66 9.32
N SER A 144 -11.27 -8.27 8.53
CA SER A 144 -11.87 -6.93 8.51
C SER A 144 -13.28 -6.94 9.14
N TYR A 145 -13.47 -7.56 10.31
CA TYR A 145 -14.79 -7.67 10.93
C TYR A 145 -15.18 -6.46 11.78
N GLU A 146 -14.21 -5.65 12.20
CA GLU A 146 -14.43 -4.38 12.92
C GLU A 146 -13.43 -3.31 12.45
N LEU A 147 -13.78 -2.02 12.58
CA LEU A 147 -12.97 -0.91 12.10
C LEU A 147 -11.57 -0.87 12.74
N LYS A 148 -11.46 -1.34 13.99
CA LYS A 148 -10.18 -1.40 14.71
C LYS A 148 -9.16 -2.29 14.02
N ASN A 149 -9.57 -3.29 13.27
CA ASN A 149 -8.64 -4.16 12.53
C ASN A 149 -7.78 -3.35 11.55
N PHE A 150 -8.32 -2.26 10.97
CA PHE A 150 -7.61 -1.42 10.02
C PHE A 150 -6.47 -0.61 10.63
N GLU A 151 -6.43 -0.49 11.96
CA GLU A 151 -5.35 0.21 12.67
C GLU A 151 -3.99 -0.49 12.51
N THR A 152 -3.95 -1.78 12.17
CA THR A 152 -2.70 -2.52 11.94
C THR A 152 -1.85 -1.86 10.85
N ALA A 153 -2.46 -1.44 9.75
CA ALA A 153 -1.75 -0.76 8.67
C ALA A 153 -1.12 0.56 9.14
N PHE A 154 -1.83 1.31 10.01
CA PHE A 154 -1.32 2.56 10.58
C PHE A 154 -0.23 2.31 11.62
N ALA A 155 -0.35 1.27 12.43
CA ALA A 155 0.68 0.89 13.38
C ALA A 155 2.00 0.53 12.68
N LEU A 156 1.92 -0.26 11.59
CA LEU A 156 3.08 -0.61 10.76
C LEU A 156 3.67 0.61 10.06
N SER A 157 2.84 1.42 9.41
CA SER A 157 3.26 2.65 8.75
C SER A 157 3.87 3.65 9.74
N SER A 158 3.23 3.84 10.91
CA SER A 158 3.73 4.72 11.98
C SER A 158 5.08 4.27 12.54
N GLY A 159 5.26 2.95 12.72
CA GLY A 159 6.51 2.39 13.25
C GLY A 159 7.65 2.35 12.24
N SER A 160 7.35 2.34 10.93
CA SER A 160 8.34 2.26 9.85
C SER A 160 8.55 3.60 9.16
N ALA A 161 7.50 4.21 8.63
CA ALA A 161 7.57 5.44 7.83
C ALA A 161 7.43 6.72 8.66
N LYS A 162 6.84 6.68 9.86
CA LYS A 162 6.68 7.80 10.82
C LYS A 162 6.00 9.06 10.25
N GLY A 163 5.31 8.95 9.11
CA GLY A 163 4.80 10.10 8.37
C GLY A 163 5.87 10.87 7.59
N GLU A 164 7.11 10.38 7.54
CA GLU A 164 8.29 11.07 7.01
C GLU A 164 8.72 10.58 5.63
N ILE A 165 8.28 9.38 5.22
CA ILE A 165 8.56 8.78 3.91
C ILE A 165 7.28 8.23 3.27
N PRO A 166 7.25 8.05 1.93
CA PRO A 166 6.08 7.52 1.26
C PRO A 166 5.81 6.05 1.62
N VAL A 167 4.52 5.70 1.57
CA VAL A 167 4.02 4.33 1.77
C VAL A 167 3.19 3.93 0.56
N ILE A 168 3.29 2.66 0.14
CA ILE A 168 2.44 2.03 -0.85
C ILE A 168 1.58 1.00 -0.15
N TYR A 169 0.33 0.86 -0.54
CA TYR A 169 -0.58 -0.16 -0.01
C TYR A 169 -1.23 -0.95 -1.15
N SER A 170 -1.17 -2.26 -1.08
CA SER A 170 -1.94 -3.20 -1.89
C SER A 170 -2.82 -4.02 -0.94
N ARG A 171 -4.06 -4.29 -1.32
CA ARG A 171 -4.99 -5.09 -0.54
C ARG A 171 -4.73 -6.58 -0.77
N GLY A 172 -4.81 -7.39 0.30
CA GLY A 172 -4.81 -8.85 0.23
C GLY A 172 -6.22 -9.44 0.39
N ASN A 173 -6.32 -10.76 0.31
CA ASN A 173 -7.60 -11.44 0.40
C ASN A 173 -8.17 -11.42 1.84
N HIS A 174 -7.36 -11.53 2.89
CA HIS A 174 -7.84 -11.37 4.27
C HIS A 174 -8.36 -9.96 4.58
N ASP A 175 -7.85 -8.95 3.90
CA ASP A 175 -8.33 -7.57 4.03
C ASP A 175 -9.76 -7.39 3.50
N THR A 176 -10.26 -8.34 2.68
CA THR A 176 -11.63 -8.32 2.13
C THR A 176 -12.65 -9.09 2.95
N ARG A 177 -12.21 -9.83 3.98
CA ARG A 177 -13.03 -10.77 4.75
C ARG A 177 -13.54 -10.14 6.03
N GLY A 178 -14.85 -10.00 6.19
CA GLY A 178 -15.47 -9.59 7.43
C GLY A 178 -16.52 -8.51 7.27
N TYR A 179 -17.28 -8.28 8.35
CA TYR A 179 -18.43 -7.39 8.39
C TYR A 179 -18.12 -5.94 8.01
N ALA A 180 -16.93 -5.44 8.38
CA ALA A 180 -16.50 -4.07 8.11
C ALA A 180 -15.64 -3.94 6.84
N ALA A 181 -15.40 -5.01 6.07
CA ALA A 181 -14.48 -5.00 4.94
C ALA A 181 -14.77 -3.90 3.91
N GLN A 182 -16.05 -3.55 3.70
CA GLN A 182 -16.46 -2.46 2.81
C GLN A 182 -15.96 -1.08 3.27
N ASP A 183 -15.70 -0.89 4.56
CA ASP A 183 -15.23 0.37 5.12
C ASP A 183 -13.71 0.56 4.96
N LEU A 184 -12.97 -0.50 4.64
CA LEU A 184 -11.52 -0.47 4.46
C LEU A 184 -11.07 0.63 3.49
N VAL A 185 -11.84 0.90 2.44
CA VAL A 185 -11.55 1.95 1.45
C VAL A 185 -11.50 3.37 2.03
N ASN A 186 -11.94 3.58 3.27
CA ASN A 186 -11.79 4.85 3.99
C ASN A 186 -10.41 4.96 4.66
N TYR A 187 -9.75 3.83 4.92
CA TYR A 187 -8.50 3.70 5.68
C TYR A 187 -7.26 3.50 4.80
N ILE A 188 -7.44 3.11 3.55
CA ILE A 188 -6.36 2.81 2.60
C ILE A 188 -6.39 3.80 1.42
N PRO A 189 -5.28 3.95 0.68
CA PRO A 189 -5.27 4.76 -0.52
C PRO A 189 -6.20 4.16 -1.58
N THR A 190 -6.88 5.03 -2.31
CA THR A 190 -7.77 4.64 -3.41
C THR A 190 -7.68 5.64 -4.54
N ALA A 191 -7.85 5.17 -5.76
CA ALA A 191 -8.01 6.04 -6.92
C ALA A 191 -9.50 6.16 -7.29
N PHE A 192 -9.96 7.37 -7.63
CA PHE A 192 -11.34 7.57 -8.05
C PHE A 192 -11.44 7.45 -9.58
N ARG A 193 -12.17 6.44 -10.05
CA ARG A 193 -12.36 6.17 -11.48
C ARG A 193 -13.78 5.69 -11.76
N GLY A 194 -14.39 6.19 -12.83
CA GLY A 194 -15.71 5.75 -13.24
C GLY A 194 -16.79 5.88 -12.14
N GLY A 195 -16.66 6.87 -11.25
CA GLY A 195 -17.59 7.07 -10.14
C GLY A 195 -17.37 6.13 -8.94
N ARG A 196 -16.22 5.43 -8.87
CA ARG A 196 -15.90 4.47 -7.80
C ARG A 196 -14.50 4.71 -7.23
N ARG A 197 -14.32 4.32 -5.97
CA ARG A 197 -13.00 4.20 -5.34
C ARG A 197 -12.44 2.83 -5.68
N GLU A 198 -11.32 2.81 -6.41
CA GLU A 198 -10.63 1.57 -6.81
C GLU A 198 -9.34 1.43 -6.01
N THR A 199 -8.97 0.19 -5.68
CA THR A 199 -7.79 -0.15 -4.87
C THR A 199 -6.55 -0.47 -5.73
N PHE A 200 -6.70 -0.43 -7.03
CA PHE A 200 -5.61 -0.54 -8.00
C PHE A 200 -5.25 0.83 -8.59
N TYR A 201 -3.98 1.13 -8.68
CA TYR A 201 -3.47 2.44 -9.11
C TYR A 201 -1.99 2.38 -9.47
N THR A 202 -1.51 3.39 -10.21
CA THR A 202 -0.07 3.61 -10.38
C THR A 202 0.48 4.52 -9.30
N PHE A 203 1.78 4.51 -9.08
CA PHE A 203 2.47 5.49 -8.25
C PHE A 203 3.81 5.89 -8.86
N ARG A 204 4.28 7.09 -8.49
CA ARG A 204 5.61 7.57 -8.85
C ARG A 204 6.34 8.05 -7.59
N GLN A 205 7.53 7.47 -7.35
CA GLN A 205 8.42 7.91 -6.28
C GLN A 205 9.85 7.98 -6.80
N GLY A 206 10.30 9.21 -7.08
CA GLY A 206 11.61 9.43 -7.67
C GLY A 206 11.83 8.62 -8.94
N PRO A 207 12.86 7.75 -8.99
CA PRO A 207 13.15 6.89 -10.15
C PRO A 207 12.24 5.65 -10.23
N VAL A 208 11.41 5.39 -9.21
CA VAL A 208 10.51 4.23 -9.15
C VAL A 208 9.14 4.61 -9.69
N TRP A 209 8.71 3.94 -10.73
CA TRP A 209 7.32 3.86 -11.15
C TRP A 209 6.76 2.51 -10.73
N GLY A 210 5.50 2.46 -10.30
CA GLY A 210 4.89 1.21 -9.93
C GLY A 210 3.41 1.13 -10.23
N LEU A 211 2.93 -0.12 -10.36
CA LEU A 211 1.55 -0.49 -10.56
C LEU A 211 1.11 -1.37 -9.39
N VAL A 212 0.15 -0.89 -8.61
CA VAL A 212 -0.51 -1.64 -7.56
C VAL A 212 -1.72 -2.34 -8.14
N LEU A 213 -1.77 -3.66 -7.95
CA LEU A 213 -2.84 -4.54 -8.37
C LEU A 213 -3.54 -5.17 -7.16
N ASP A 214 -4.78 -5.61 -7.38
CA ASP A 214 -5.63 -6.18 -6.34
C ASP A 214 -6.42 -7.38 -6.88
N CYS A 215 -5.97 -8.57 -6.58
CA CYS A 215 -6.66 -9.79 -7.00
C CYS A 215 -8.01 -10.01 -6.31
N GLY A 216 -8.31 -9.28 -5.24
CA GLY A 216 -9.46 -9.59 -4.38
C GLY A 216 -9.29 -10.93 -3.67
N GLU A 217 -10.30 -11.79 -3.72
CA GLU A 217 -10.29 -13.11 -3.14
C GLU A 217 -9.62 -14.16 -4.04
N ASP A 218 -9.21 -15.25 -3.42
CA ASP A 218 -8.43 -16.34 -4.00
C ASP A 218 -9.29 -17.48 -4.62
N LYS A 219 -10.62 -17.36 -4.57
CA LYS A 219 -11.59 -18.30 -5.16
C LYS A 219 -12.60 -17.55 -6.01
N TYR A 220 -13.35 -18.27 -6.83
CA TYR A 220 -14.41 -17.70 -7.67
C TYR A 220 -15.52 -17.07 -6.84
N ASP A 221 -16.15 -16.01 -7.32
CA ASP A 221 -17.23 -15.26 -6.64
C ASP A 221 -18.41 -16.15 -6.21
N TYR A 222 -18.69 -17.22 -6.94
CA TYR A 222 -19.74 -18.18 -6.63
C TYR A 222 -19.37 -19.23 -5.55
N ASN A 223 -18.16 -19.13 -4.97
CA ASN A 223 -17.79 -20.06 -3.89
C ASN A 223 -18.72 -19.86 -2.69
N PRO A 224 -19.34 -20.95 -2.17
CA PRO A 224 -20.30 -20.84 -1.06
C PRO A 224 -19.75 -20.17 0.21
N GLU A 225 -18.43 -20.18 0.38
CA GLU A 225 -17.74 -19.51 1.50
C GLU A 225 -18.01 -18.00 1.53
N TYR A 226 -18.22 -17.37 0.38
CA TYR A 226 -18.40 -15.92 0.28
C TYR A 226 -19.85 -15.45 0.45
N GLY A 227 -20.83 -16.39 0.48
CA GLY A 227 -22.23 -16.08 0.75
C GLY A 227 -22.83 -15.02 -0.18
N GLU A 228 -22.39 -14.97 -1.45
CA GLU A 228 -22.83 -14.00 -2.46
C GLU A 228 -22.55 -12.53 -2.09
N THR A 229 -21.52 -12.27 -1.27
CA THR A 229 -21.23 -10.91 -0.75
C THR A 229 -20.16 -10.16 -1.52
N ILE A 230 -19.50 -10.79 -2.50
CA ILE A 230 -18.37 -10.24 -3.27
C ILE A 230 -18.68 -10.19 -4.77
N LEU A 231 -17.92 -9.36 -5.51
CA LEU A 231 -18.01 -9.19 -6.97
C LEU A 231 -16.61 -8.93 -7.55
N PHE A 232 -15.67 -9.86 -7.30
CA PHE A 232 -14.29 -9.70 -7.76
C PHE A 232 -14.10 -10.04 -9.24
N ASP A 233 -14.93 -10.90 -9.86
CA ASP A 233 -14.82 -11.16 -11.29
C ASP A 233 -15.02 -9.87 -12.13
N PRO A 234 -16.11 -9.08 -11.96
CA PRO A 234 -16.22 -7.80 -12.64
C PRO A 234 -15.22 -6.74 -12.15
N PHE A 235 -14.72 -6.84 -10.92
CA PHE A 235 -13.68 -5.97 -10.41
C PHE A 235 -12.36 -6.19 -11.15
N ARG A 236 -11.89 -7.42 -11.30
CA ARG A 236 -10.67 -7.79 -12.06
C ARG A 236 -10.79 -7.38 -13.54
N ALA A 237 -11.99 -7.48 -14.13
CA ALA A 237 -12.21 -7.01 -15.51
C ALA A 237 -12.00 -5.47 -15.63
N ARG A 238 -12.44 -4.68 -14.65
CA ARG A 238 -12.16 -3.23 -14.62
C ARG A 238 -10.68 -2.93 -14.43
N GLU A 239 -10.02 -3.73 -13.62
CA GLU A 239 -8.58 -3.61 -13.39
C GLU A 239 -7.78 -3.94 -14.66
N THR A 240 -8.15 -4.99 -15.39
CA THR A 240 -7.59 -5.29 -16.72
C THR A 240 -7.75 -4.10 -17.68
N ALA A 241 -8.93 -3.50 -17.73
CA ALA A 241 -9.15 -2.29 -18.54
C ALA A 241 -8.27 -1.11 -18.08
N TYR A 242 -8.03 -0.99 -16.78
CA TYR A 242 -7.14 0.01 -16.24
C TYR A 242 -5.67 -0.24 -16.67
N ILE A 243 -5.16 -1.46 -16.58
CA ILE A 243 -3.79 -1.79 -17.05
C ILE A 243 -3.63 -1.40 -18.52
N ARG A 244 -4.60 -1.71 -19.35
CA ARG A 244 -4.60 -1.29 -20.76
C ARG A 244 -4.58 0.24 -20.93
N SER A 245 -5.31 0.97 -20.08
CA SER A 245 -5.28 2.44 -20.09
C SER A 245 -3.92 3.02 -19.70
N VAL A 246 -3.23 2.39 -18.75
CA VAL A 246 -1.84 2.73 -18.36
C VAL A 246 -0.88 2.53 -19.54
N ILE A 247 -1.03 1.43 -20.28
CA ILE A 247 -0.25 1.17 -21.50
C ILE A 247 -0.53 2.22 -22.58
N ALA A 248 -1.79 2.61 -22.75
CA ALA A 248 -2.16 3.65 -23.70
C ALA A 248 -1.56 5.03 -23.35
N ASP A 249 -1.37 5.33 -22.05
CA ASP A 249 -0.78 6.59 -21.57
C ASP A 249 0.70 6.45 -21.16
N ARG A 250 1.39 5.44 -21.70
CA ARG A 250 2.76 5.06 -21.31
C ARG A 250 3.75 6.22 -21.16
N LYS A 251 3.61 7.28 -21.99
CA LYS A 251 4.50 8.45 -21.96
C LYS A 251 4.39 9.28 -20.68
N ARG A 252 3.23 9.25 -20.02
CA ARG A 252 3.02 9.91 -18.71
C ARG A 252 3.23 8.95 -17.56
N GLU A 253 3.17 7.67 -17.84
CA GLU A 253 3.32 6.59 -16.87
C GLU A 253 4.77 6.06 -16.90
N TYR A 254 4.96 4.84 -17.25
CA TYR A 254 6.22 4.11 -17.11
C TYR A 254 7.33 4.44 -18.11
N GLU A 255 7.03 5.19 -19.19
CA GLU A 255 8.04 5.76 -20.10
C GLU A 255 8.32 7.25 -19.82
N ALA A 256 7.80 7.81 -18.72
CA ALA A 256 8.09 9.18 -18.33
C ALA A 256 9.57 9.35 -17.95
N ASP A 257 10.11 10.55 -18.19
CA ASP A 257 11.51 10.85 -17.91
C ASP A 257 11.89 10.52 -16.46
N GLY A 258 13.08 9.93 -16.30
CA GLY A 258 13.64 9.57 -15.00
C GLY A 258 13.08 8.29 -14.39
N VAL A 259 12.20 7.53 -15.05
CA VAL A 259 11.84 6.16 -14.60
C VAL A 259 13.03 5.25 -14.84
N LYS A 260 13.53 4.61 -13.78
CA LYS A 260 14.64 3.65 -13.81
C LYS A 260 14.24 2.27 -13.32
N LEU A 261 13.21 2.18 -12.47
CA LEU A 261 12.70 0.93 -11.91
C LEU A 261 11.19 0.89 -12.06
N LYS A 262 10.68 -0.22 -12.60
CA LYS A 262 9.25 -0.49 -12.78
C LYS A 262 8.82 -1.65 -11.91
N LEU A 263 8.04 -1.39 -10.88
CA LEU A 263 7.54 -2.38 -9.93
C LEU A 263 6.06 -2.71 -10.20
N ALA A 264 5.69 -3.96 -10.05
CA ALA A 264 4.31 -4.35 -9.77
C ALA A 264 4.20 -4.77 -8.31
N VAL A 265 3.12 -4.42 -7.66
CA VAL A 265 2.80 -4.82 -6.29
C VAL A 265 1.43 -5.48 -6.32
N CYS A 266 1.37 -6.75 -5.99
CA CYS A 266 0.13 -7.51 -5.89
C CYS A 266 0.28 -8.57 -4.80
N HIS A 267 -0.72 -8.70 -3.95
CA HIS A 267 -0.62 -9.66 -2.86
C HIS A 267 -0.49 -11.09 -3.36
N VAL A 268 -1.37 -11.52 -4.28
CA VAL A 268 -1.32 -12.86 -4.86
C VAL A 268 -0.25 -12.94 -5.97
N PRO A 269 0.66 -13.92 -5.95
CA PRO A 269 1.65 -14.13 -7.01
C PRO A 269 1.00 -14.75 -8.25
N PHE A 270 0.17 -13.99 -8.94
CA PHE A 270 -0.69 -14.44 -10.05
C PHE A 270 0.07 -15.02 -11.26
N VAL A 271 1.39 -14.91 -11.31
CA VAL A 271 2.22 -15.56 -12.33
C VAL A 271 2.29 -17.09 -12.12
N GLU A 272 1.95 -17.58 -10.95
CA GLU A 272 1.90 -19.00 -10.64
C GLU A 272 0.57 -19.63 -11.08
N HIS A 273 0.64 -20.92 -11.43
CA HIS A 273 -0.55 -21.72 -11.69
C HIS A 273 -1.06 -22.32 -10.39
N PHE A 274 -2.25 -21.93 -9.97
CA PHE A 274 -2.90 -22.50 -8.81
C PHE A 274 -3.82 -23.66 -9.22
N SER A 275 -3.99 -24.62 -8.32
CA SER A 275 -4.95 -25.72 -8.47
C SER A 275 -6.28 -25.39 -7.82
N HIS A 276 -7.35 -26.05 -8.29
CA HIS A 276 -8.67 -25.89 -7.69
C HIS A 276 -8.66 -26.08 -6.15
N PRO A 277 -9.34 -25.25 -5.36
CA PRO A 277 -10.28 -24.16 -5.76
C PRO A 277 -9.61 -22.79 -5.97
N PHE A 278 -8.28 -22.68 -5.92
CA PHE A 278 -7.51 -21.42 -5.99
C PHE A 278 -7.09 -21.04 -7.41
N ASP A 279 -7.63 -21.71 -8.41
CA ASP A 279 -7.38 -21.48 -9.83
C ASP A 279 -8.22 -20.36 -10.45
N VAL A 280 -8.75 -19.47 -9.63
CA VAL A 280 -9.56 -18.34 -10.03
C VAL A 280 -8.80 -17.41 -10.97
N GLY A 281 -9.50 -16.91 -11.99
CA GLY A 281 -8.97 -15.87 -12.86
C GLY A 281 -7.80 -16.30 -13.75
N ASN A 282 -7.59 -17.59 -14.02
CA ASN A 282 -6.48 -18.06 -14.85
C ASN A 282 -6.34 -17.30 -16.17
N GLU A 283 -7.43 -17.03 -16.90
CA GLU A 283 -7.41 -16.27 -18.16
C GLU A 283 -7.00 -14.80 -17.91
N ILE A 284 -7.52 -14.19 -16.85
CA ILE A 284 -7.20 -12.81 -16.45
C ILE A 284 -5.73 -12.73 -16.03
N TYR A 285 -5.23 -13.70 -15.28
CA TYR A 285 -3.84 -13.73 -14.82
C TYR A 285 -2.85 -13.96 -15.95
N GLU A 286 -3.21 -14.75 -16.96
CA GLU A 286 -2.43 -14.84 -18.20
C GLU A 286 -2.38 -13.51 -18.93
N GLU A 287 -3.52 -12.83 -19.03
CA GLU A 287 -3.60 -11.50 -19.63
C GLU A 287 -2.79 -10.47 -18.86
N TRP A 288 -2.93 -10.40 -17.53
CA TRP A 288 -2.14 -9.48 -16.70
C TRP A 288 -0.65 -9.74 -16.84
N THR A 289 -0.24 -11.02 -16.85
CA THR A 289 1.16 -11.39 -17.05
C THR A 289 1.70 -10.88 -18.39
N ALA A 290 0.92 -11.00 -19.46
CA ALA A 290 1.29 -10.49 -20.77
C ALA A 290 1.35 -8.95 -20.81
N LEU A 291 0.35 -8.27 -20.25
CA LEU A 291 0.29 -6.79 -20.19
C LEU A 291 1.43 -6.20 -19.33
N LEU A 292 1.77 -6.83 -18.22
CA LEU A 292 2.90 -6.41 -17.40
C LEU A 292 4.24 -6.64 -18.13
N GLY A 293 4.34 -7.70 -18.92
CA GLY A 293 5.46 -7.93 -19.81
C GLY A 293 5.58 -6.85 -20.89
N GLU A 294 4.46 -6.35 -21.47
CA GLU A 294 4.44 -5.24 -22.40
C GLU A 294 4.90 -3.92 -21.75
N ILE A 295 4.48 -3.65 -20.51
CA ILE A 295 4.98 -2.52 -19.72
C ILE A 295 6.48 -2.63 -19.47
N GLY A 296 7.00 -3.85 -19.45
CA GLY A 296 8.39 -4.16 -19.09
C GLY A 296 8.61 -3.96 -17.58
N ILE A 297 7.74 -4.54 -16.77
CA ILE A 297 7.95 -4.60 -15.31
C ILE A 297 9.30 -5.28 -15.03
N ASP A 298 10.06 -4.77 -14.08
CA ASP A 298 11.32 -5.38 -13.62
C ASP A 298 11.05 -6.46 -12.57
N LEU A 299 10.18 -6.15 -11.60
CA LEU A 299 9.88 -7.03 -10.46
C LEU A 299 8.41 -6.92 -10.02
N LEU A 300 7.78 -8.09 -9.82
CA LEU A 300 6.53 -8.22 -9.07
C LEU A 300 6.85 -8.56 -7.61
N LEU A 301 6.37 -7.73 -6.68
CA LEU A 301 6.37 -8.02 -5.24
C LEU A 301 5.06 -8.70 -4.85
N ALA A 302 5.16 -9.86 -4.21
CA ALA A 302 4.00 -10.63 -3.79
C ALA A 302 4.14 -11.19 -2.36
N GLY A 303 3.00 -11.59 -1.79
CA GLY A 303 2.83 -12.24 -0.51
C GLY A 303 2.03 -13.53 -0.61
N HIS A 304 0.99 -13.70 0.21
CA HIS A 304 -0.06 -14.73 0.15
C HIS A 304 0.40 -16.17 0.46
N MET A 305 1.57 -16.55 -0.01
CA MET A 305 2.04 -17.94 0.03
C MET A 305 2.66 -18.36 1.37
N HIS A 306 2.84 -17.41 2.29
CA HIS A 306 3.51 -17.60 3.58
C HIS A 306 4.89 -18.29 3.42
N ARG A 307 5.61 -17.91 2.37
CA ARG A 307 6.94 -18.43 2.01
C ARG A 307 7.86 -17.33 1.53
N ALA A 308 9.14 -17.67 1.41
CA ALA A 308 10.13 -16.82 0.77
C ALA A 308 10.75 -17.59 -0.40
N TYR A 309 10.56 -17.08 -1.62
CA TYR A 309 11.13 -17.65 -2.84
C TYR A 309 11.13 -16.62 -3.98
N PHE A 310 11.87 -16.94 -5.02
CA PHE A 310 12.04 -16.10 -6.19
C PHE A 310 11.75 -16.89 -7.47
N ILE A 311 10.99 -16.27 -8.37
CA ILE A 311 10.68 -16.80 -9.69
C ILE A 311 11.39 -15.90 -10.70
N PRO A 312 12.48 -16.36 -11.33
CA PRO A 312 13.14 -15.60 -12.39
C PRO A 312 12.23 -15.38 -13.59
N ALA A 313 12.46 -14.29 -14.32
CA ALA A 313 11.79 -14.03 -15.58
C ALA A 313 11.93 -15.22 -16.54
N GLY A 314 10.87 -15.54 -17.29
CA GLY A 314 10.84 -16.63 -18.26
C GLY A 314 10.74 -18.04 -17.67
N THR A 315 10.43 -18.18 -16.37
CA THR A 315 10.25 -19.51 -15.74
C THR A 315 9.05 -20.23 -16.33
N GLU A 316 9.28 -21.33 -17.08
CA GLU A 316 8.26 -22.08 -17.85
C GLU A 316 7.10 -22.62 -17.00
N LYS A 317 7.36 -22.93 -15.72
CA LYS A 317 6.33 -23.47 -14.81
C LYS A 317 5.37 -22.39 -14.27
N CYS A 318 5.65 -21.13 -14.53
CA CYS A 318 4.95 -19.97 -13.97
C CYS A 318 4.59 -19.01 -15.10
N ARG A 319 3.56 -19.24 -15.88
CA ARG A 319 3.04 -18.37 -16.98
C ARG A 319 4.12 -17.67 -17.83
N SER A 320 5.38 -18.11 -17.77
CA SER A 320 6.54 -17.57 -18.50
C SER A 320 6.63 -16.03 -18.48
N ALA A 321 6.34 -15.42 -17.33
CA ALA A 321 6.36 -13.96 -17.17
C ALA A 321 7.70 -13.36 -17.63
N ALA A 322 7.65 -12.27 -18.39
CA ALA A 322 8.85 -11.54 -18.86
C ALA A 322 9.56 -10.76 -17.75
N PHE A 323 9.10 -10.83 -16.51
CA PHE A 323 9.60 -10.16 -15.32
C PHE A 323 9.80 -11.16 -14.18
N SER A 324 10.65 -10.78 -13.23
CA SER A 324 10.88 -11.58 -12.03
C SER A 324 9.78 -11.37 -10.99
N THR A 325 9.54 -12.37 -10.13
CA THR A 325 8.61 -12.28 -9.01
C THR A 325 9.31 -12.66 -7.72
N ALA A 326 9.18 -11.82 -6.69
CA ALA A 326 9.66 -12.11 -5.35
C ALA A 326 8.49 -12.25 -4.39
N VAL A 327 8.40 -13.40 -3.75
CA VAL A 327 7.50 -13.68 -2.63
C VAL A 327 8.34 -13.64 -1.36
N CYS A 328 8.12 -12.66 -0.50
CA CYS A 328 8.88 -12.43 0.72
C CYS A 328 7.93 -12.21 1.89
N SER A 329 7.25 -13.30 2.31
CA SER A 329 6.28 -13.17 3.37
C SER A 329 6.12 -14.47 4.16
N ILE A 330 6.59 -14.46 5.39
CA ILE A 330 6.28 -15.53 6.34
C ILE A 330 5.77 -14.86 7.62
N PRO A 331 4.50 -14.99 7.96
CA PRO A 331 3.89 -14.25 9.08
C PRO A 331 4.47 -14.59 10.44
N SER A 332 4.91 -15.83 10.62
CA SER A 332 5.54 -16.27 11.86
C SER A 332 6.39 -17.51 11.65
N VAL A 333 7.62 -17.45 12.11
CA VAL A 333 8.54 -18.61 12.17
C VAL A 333 9.08 -18.72 13.59
N LYS A 334 9.12 -19.93 14.15
CA LYS A 334 9.76 -20.21 15.43
C LYS A 334 11.28 -20.32 15.27
N ARG A 335 12.03 -19.56 16.08
CA ARG A 335 13.47 -19.74 16.24
C ARG A 335 13.77 -20.92 17.16
N GLU A 336 15.01 -21.35 17.20
CA GLU A 336 15.46 -22.43 18.11
C GLU A 336 15.23 -22.11 19.59
N ASP A 337 15.29 -20.85 19.96
CA ASP A 337 15.01 -20.36 21.32
C ASP A 337 13.51 -20.22 21.64
N GLY A 338 12.63 -20.57 20.68
CA GLY A 338 11.18 -20.51 20.83
C GLY A 338 10.56 -19.14 20.53
N SER A 339 11.36 -18.11 20.29
CA SER A 339 10.85 -16.79 19.89
C SER A 339 10.27 -16.81 18.46
N ASP A 340 9.32 -15.92 18.20
CA ASP A 340 8.78 -15.71 16.85
C ASP A 340 9.62 -14.70 16.07
N PHE A 341 9.71 -14.90 14.74
CA PHE A 341 10.19 -13.87 13.85
C PHE A 341 9.31 -13.80 12.60
N TYR A 342 9.33 -12.65 11.98
CA TYR A 342 8.65 -12.37 10.72
C TYR A 342 9.66 -12.37 9.56
N VAL A 343 9.21 -12.71 8.35
CA VAL A 343 10.01 -12.55 7.14
C VAL A 343 9.34 -11.55 6.22
N GLY A 344 10.04 -10.47 5.92
CA GLY A 344 9.65 -9.45 4.95
C GLY A 344 10.68 -9.33 3.82
N GLY A 345 10.42 -8.48 2.84
CA GLY A 345 11.31 -8.24 1.70
C GLY A 345 12.10 -6.94 1.85
N LEU A 346 13.39 -6.97 1.53
CA LEU A 346 14.20 -5.77 1.38
C LEU A 346 14.70 -5.67 -0.06
N ILE A 347 14.23 -4.66 -0.77
CA ILE A 347 14.71 -4.33 -2.10
C ILE A 347 15.80 -3.27 -1.96
N GLU A 348 16.97 -3.52 -2.55
CA GLU A 348 18.08 -2.59 -2.60
C GLU A 348 18.47 -2.28 -4.04
N VAL A 349 18.54 -1.01 -4.35
CA VAL A 349 19.10 -0.52 -5.63
C VAL A 349 20.39 0.21 -5.32
N LYS A 350 21.46 -0.19 -5.99
CA LYS A 350 22.81 0.38 -5.88
C LYS A 350 23.40 0.57 -7.29
N GLY A 351 23.18 1.74 -7.86
CA GLY A 351 23.48 1.99 -9.28
C GLY A 351 22.64 1.06 -10.17
N ASP A 352 23.32 0.25 -10.99
CA ASP A 352 22.67 -0.72 -11.89
C ASP A 352 22.31 -2.03 -11.21
N ARG A 353 22.83 -2.29 -10.02
CA ARG A 353 22.54 -3.52 -9.28
C ARG A 353 21.23 -3.41 -8.52
N ARG A 354 20.34 -4.36 -8.75
CA ARG A 354 19.01 -4.45 -8.12
C ARG A 354 18.86 -5.81 -7.48
N THR A 355 18.59 -5.83 -6.18
CA THR A 355 18.43 -7.06 -5.43
C THR A 355 17.19 -7.02 -4.56
N VAL A 356 16.62 -8.19 -4.30
CA VAL A 356 15.60 -8.41 -3.29
C VAL A 356 16.05 -9.52 -2.34
N ARG A 357 15.88 -9.29 -1.04
CA ARG A 357 16.28 -10.22 0.01
C ARG A 357 15.10 -10.50 0.94
N PRO A 358 14.76 -11.77 1.19
CA PRO A 358 13.85 -12.12 2.28
C PRO A 358 14.59 -11.98 3.62
N ILE A 359 14.25 -10.96 4.40
CA ILE A 359 14.89 -10.68 5.68
C ILE A 359 14.10 -11.38 6.81
N PRO A 360 14.76 -12.07 7.78
CA PRO A 360 16.21 -12.12 8.05
C PRO A 360 16.90 -13.34 7.38
N LEU A 361 16.33 -13.96 6.38
CA LEU A 361 16.96 -15.07 5.68
C LEU A 361 18.23 -14.60 4.94
N ARG A 362 19.05 -15.55 4.47
CA ARG A 362 20.36 -15.23 3.89
C ARG A 362 20.36 -15.18 2.37
N GLU A 363 19.23 -15.49 1.76
CA GLU A 363 19.09 -15.44 0.31
C GLU A 363 19.14 -13.99 -0.19
N GLU A 364 19.71 -13.81 -1.37
CA GLU A 364 19.70 -12.56 -2.12
C GLU A 364 19.47 -12.90 -3.59
N TRP A 365 18.50 -12.25 -4.22
CA TRP A 365 18.11 -12.48 -5.60
C TRP A 365 18.29 -11.19 -6.40
N GLU A 366 18.96 -11.28 -7.53
CA GLU A 366 19.18 -10.19 -8.48
C GLU A 366 18.10 -10.23 -9.57
N PHE A 367 17.60 -9.05 -10.00
CA PHE A 367 16.52 -8.94 -10.98
C PHE A 367 16.73 -7.77 -11.95
#